data_865605468f2e24177cc813238a7e4e33
#
_entry.id   865605468f2e24177cc813238a7e4e33
#
_cell.length_a   1.000
_cell.length_b   1.000
_cell.length_c   1.000
_cell.angle_alpha   90.00
_cell.angle_beta   90.00
_cell.angle_gamma   90.00
#
_symmetry.space_group_name_H-M   'P 1'
#
loop_
_entity.id
_entity.type
_entity.pdbx_description
1 polymer ?
#
loop_
_entity_poly.entity_id
_entity_poly.type
_entity_poly.pdbx_seq_one_letter_code
_entity_poly.pdbx_strand_id
1 'polypeptide(L)'
;MALTSVVRLDRVVPAADARPALNGASSPIRGVTRQIAFDHGSWTKERAEKVAELFNGMASDWAARHDRHHGEPLVDALDRGGPFAGAGRVCEVGSGTGLLTPVLTSRFATVVAVEIAEAMARLAPDDIGCRVLADGALLPAADGAYDVVVLFNAFLFPSEIDRVLARHGALVWVSGMGDDTPIYLAVEDVGDALSGSWTAVAADAGWGNWAVFRRA
;
A
#
# COMPACT_ATOMS: atom_id res chain seq x y z
N MET A 1 17.11 -1.51 14.73
CA MET A 1 16.01 -2.34 15.30
C MET A 1 14.73 -1.58 15.00
N ALA A 2 13.98 -2.03 14.05
CA ALA A 2 12.82 -1.26 13.60
C ALA A 2 11.50 -1.78 14.18
N LEU A 3 11.20 -3.07 14.10
CA LEU A 3 9.96 -3.64 14.60
C LEU A 3 10.12 -4.18 16.04
N THR A 4 9.45 -3.53 16.99
CA THR A 4 9.57 -3.90 18.42
C THR A 4 8.54 -4.94 18.84
N SER A 5 7.35 -4.93 18.22
CA SER A 5 6.30 -5.93 18.46
C SER A 5 5.29 -6.01 17.33
N VAL A 6 4.74 -7.20 17.13
CA VAL A 6 3.61 -7.43 16.23
C VAL A 6 2.50 -8.12 17.02
N VAL A 7 1.32 -7.51 17.05
CA VAL A 7 0.10 -8.15 17.56
C VAL A 7 -0.63 -8.75 16.35
N ARG A 8 -0.78 -10.07 16.34
CA ARG A 8 -1.52 -10.76 15.27
C ARG A 8 -2.93 -11.04 15.74
N LEU A 9 -3.90 -10.55 14.98
CA LEU A 9 -5.32 -10.78 15.22
C LEU A 9 -5.79 -12.01 14.46
N ASP A 10 -6.81 -12.66 14.99
CA ASP A 10 -7.46 -13.77 14.30
C ASP A 10 -8.13 -13.30 13.00
N ARG A 11 -8.14 -14.19 12.00
CA ARG A 11 -8.88 -13.95 10.76
C ARG A 11 -10.39 -13.91 11.04
N VAL A 12 -11.05 -12.83 10.67
CA VAL A 12 -12.52 -12.68 10.77
C VAL A 12 -13.21 -12.61 9.41
N VAL A 13 -12.46 -12.22 8.37
CA VAL A 13 -12.92 -12.23 6.97
C VAL A 13 -12.41 -13.53 6.32
N PRO A 14 -13.28 -14.53 6.07
CA PRO A 14 -12.86 -15.80 5.49
C PRO A 14 -12.40 -15.59 4.03
N ALA A 15 -11.46 -16.41 3.58
CA ALA A 15 -11.10 -16.45 2.18
C ALA A 15 -12.25 -17.05 1.37
N ALA A 16 -12.58 -16.42 0.23
CA ALA A 16 -13.54 -16.99 -0.71
C ALA A 16 -12.97 -18.23 -1.40
N ASP A 17 -13.83 -19.20 -1.74
CA ASP A 17 -13.41 -20.52 -2.25
C ASP A 17 -12.68 -20.45 -3.60
N ALA A 18 -13.02 -19.50 -4.45
CA ALA A 18 -12.46 -19.35 -5.80
C ALA A 18 -11.32 -18.31 -5.83
N ARG A 19 -10.15 -18.66 -5.25
CA ARG A 19 -8.97 -17.79 -5.35
C ARG A 19 -8.40 -17.82 -6.77
N PRO A 20 -8.14 -16.65 -7.40
CA PRO A 20 -7.40 -16.62 -8.66
C PRO A 20 -6.02 -17.26 -8.52
N ALA A 21 -5.62 -18.09 -9.48
CA ALA A 21 -4.28 -18.65 -9.51
C ALA A 21 -3.29 -17.53 -9.89
N LEU A 22 -2.53 -17.04 -8.92
CA LEU A 22 -1.43 -16.11 -9.14
C LEU A 22 -0.11 -16.79 -8.77
N ASN A 23 0.90 -16.61 -9.61
CA ASN A 23 2.27 -17.05 -9.34
C ASN A 23 3.12 -15.87 -8.81
N GLY A 24 2.53 -15.04 -7.95
CA GLY A 24 3.18 -13.83 -7.45
C GLY A 24 4.45 -14.12 -6.66
N ALA A 25 4.48 -15.24 -5.93
CA ALA A 25 5.67 -15.67 -5.20
C ALA A 25 6.90 -15.90 -6.10
N SER A 26 6.71 -16.34 -7.35
CA SER A 26 7.77 -16.53 -8.34
C SER A 26 7.96 -15.32 -9.28
N SER A 27 7.23 -14.23 -9.07
CA SER A 27 7.33 -13.04 -9.89
C SER A 27 8.69 -12.34 -9.70
N PRO A 28 9.39 -11.96 -10.79
CA PRO A 28 10.62 -11.17 -10.69
C PRO A 28 10.45 -9.85 -9.92
N ILE A 29 9.25 -9.27 -9.92
CA ILE A 29 8.94 -8.03 -9.22
C ILE A 29 9.07 -8.16 -7.70
N ARG A 30 8.97 -9.37 -7.15
CA ARG A 30 9.20 -9.62 -5.72
C ARG A 30 10.63 -9.28 -5.28
N GLY A 31 11.62 -9.67 -6.08
CA GLY A 31 13.02 -9.28 -5.84
C GLY A 31 13.22 -7.77 -5.92
N VAL A 32 12.57 -7.13 -6.88
CA VAL A 32 12.58 -5.67 -7.04
C VAL A 32 11.94 -4.99 -5.83
N THR A 33 10.80 -5.50 -5.34
CA THR A 33 10.11 -4.98 -4.15
C THR A 33 11.02 -4.98 -2.93
N ARG A 34 11.70 -6.10 -2.67
CA ARG A 34 12.64 -6.21 -1.57
C ARG A 34 13.84 -5.28 -1.74
N GLN A 35 14.39 -5.20 -2.96
CA GLN A 35 15.51 -4.31 -3.25
C GLN A 35 15.16 -2.85 -3.00
N ILE A 36 13.99 -2.37 -3.44
CA ILE A 36 13.53 -0.99 -3.23
C ILE A 36 13.42 -0.67 -1.72
N ALA A 37 12.89 -1.60 -0.94
CA ALA A 37 12.68 -1.38 0.50
C ALA A 37 13.99 -1.31 1.30
N PHE A 38 15.04 -2.04 0.88
CA PHE A 38 16.27 -2.17 1.67
C PHE A 38 17.50 -1.48 1.06
N ASP A 39 17.44 -1.08 -0.21
CA ASP A 39 18.51 -0.37 -0.92
C ASP A 39 17.95 0.92 -1.53
N HIS A 40 18.08 2.02 -0.80
CA HIS A 40 17.57 3.34 -1.22
C HIS A 40 18.16 3.83 -2.55
N GLY A 41 19.38 3.37 -2.93
CA GLY A 41 19.99 3.69 -4.22
C GLY A 41 19.44 2.90 -5.39
N SER A 42 18.66 1.86 -5.13
CA SER A 42 18.13 0.98 -6.17
C SER A 42 16.99 1.59 -6.98
N TRP A 43 16.27 2.59 -6.45
CA TRP A 43 15.22 3.30 -7.16
C TRP A 43 15.81 4.44 -7.98
N THR A 44 16.13 4.17 -9.23
CA THR A 44 16.66 5.16 -10.17
C THR A 44 15.54 5.67 -11.10
N LYS A 45 15.77 6.81 -11.75
CA LYS A 45 14.84 7.35 -12.74
C LYS A 45 14.49 6.31 -13.83
N GLU A 46 15.51 5.60 -14.35
CA GLU A 46 15.30 4.56 -15.35
C GLU A 46 14.40 3.41 -14.82
N ARG A 47 14.56 3.02 -13.54
CA ARG A 47 13.72 2.01 -12.93
C ARG A 47 12.29 2.51 -12.74
N ALA A 48 12.11 3.75 -12.30
CA ALA A 48 10.81 4.38 -12.17
C ALA A 48 10.06 4.41 -13.52
N GLU A 49 10.74 4.81 -14.59
CA GLU A 49 10.21 4.81 -15.95
C GLU A 49 9.78 3.39 -16.39
N LYS A 50 10.62 2.37 -16.19
CA LYS A 50 10.28 0.98 -16.52
C LYS A 50 9.08 0.46 -15.74
N VAL A 51 8.97 0.83 -14.46
CA VAL A 51 7.81 0.45 -13.63
C VAL A 51 6.55 1.16 -14.12
N ALA A 52 6.63 2.46 -14.41
CA ALA A 52 5.49 3.20 -14.97
C ALA A 52 5.05 2.62 -16.32
N GLU A 53 5.97 2.28 -17.23
CA GLU A 53 5.68 1.62 -18.51
C GLU A 53 4.98 0.27 -18.31
N LEU A 54 5.48 -0.56 -17.38
CA LEU A 54 4.87 -1.86 -17.07
C LEU A 54 3.40 -1.71 -16.64
N PHE A 55 3.12 -0.79 -15.71
CA PHE A 55 1.76 -0.56 -15.24
C PHE A 55 0.88 0.14 -16.28
N ASN A 56 1.43 1.06 -17.08
CA ASN A 56 0.72 1.64 -18.22
C ASN A 56 0.24 0.56 -19.19
N GLY A 57 1.08 -0.43 -19.48
CA GLY A 57 0.72 -1.56 -20.36
C GLY A 57 -0.35 -2.49 -19.80
N MET A 58 -0.59 -2.48 -18.50
CA MET A 58 -1.61 -3.31 -17.82
C MET A 58 -2.93 -2.56 -17.56
N ALA A 59 -2.97 -1.25 -17.79
CA ALA A 59 -4.06 -0.39 -17.33
C ALA A 59 -5.44 -0.81 -17.88
N SER A 60 -5.53 -1.12 -19.18
CA SER A 60 -6.81 -1.50 -19.82
C SER A 60 -7.46 -2.74 -19.23
N ASP A 61 -6.65 -3.69 -18.75
CA ASP A 61 -7.14 -4.97 -18.22
C ASP A 61 -7.20 -5.00 -16.70
N TRP A 62 -6.75 -3.90 -16.04
CA TRP A 62 -6.56 -3.87 -14.59
C TRP A 62 -7.85 -4.15 -13.83
N ALA A 63 -8.94 -3.47 -14.19
CA ALA A 63 -10.23 -3.65 -13.53
C ALA A 63 -10.79 -5.08 -13.69
N ALA A 64 -10.55 -5.71 -14.84
CA ALA A 64 -11.01 -7.09 -15.11
C ALA A 64 -10.23 -8.15 -14.31
N ARG A 65 -9.04 -7.80 -13.80
CA ARG A 65 -8.19 -8.71 -13.00
C ARG A 65 -8.56 -8.74 -11.52
N HIS A 66 -9.43 -7.84 -11.08
CA HIS A 66 -9.76 -7.65 -9.66
C HIS A 66 -11.26 -7.78 -9.46
N ASP A 67 -11.65 -8.66 -8.55
CA ASP A 67 -13.04 -8.82 -8.14
C ASP A 67 -13.35 -8.07 -6.83
N ARG A 68 -14.59 -8.22 -6.35
CA ARG A 68 -15.06 -7.57 -5.11
C ARG A 68 -14.26 -7.97 -3.86
N HIS A 69 -13.62 -9.13 -3.85
CA HIS A 69 -12.87 -9.64 -2.70
C HIS A 69 -11.48 -9.03 -2.58
N HIS A 70 -11.01 -8.38 -3.66
CA HIS A 70 -9.68 -7.77 -3.69
C HIS A 70 -9.45 -6.73 -2.58
N GLY A 71 -10.48 -5.95 -2.23
CA GLY A 71 -10.41 -4.90 -1.22
C GLY A 71 -10.64 -5.35 0.23
N GLU A 72 -11.05 -6.60 0.47
CA GLU A 72 -11.37 -7.09 1.82
C GLU A 72 -10.25 -6.89 2.85
N PRO A 73 -8.96 -7.14 2.53
CA PRO A 73 -7.88 -6.91 3.48
C PRO A 73 -7.72 -5.43 3.87
N LEU A 74 -7.96 -4.50 2.93
CA LEU A 74 -7.91 -3.06 3.25
C LEU A 74 -9.06 -2.66 4.17
N VAL A 75 -10.28 -3.12 3.89
CA VAL A 75 -11.45 -2.86 4.74
C VAL A 75 -11.19 -3.36 6.16
N ASP A 76 -10.74 -4.60 6.30
CA ASP A 76 -10.44 -5.21 7.59
C ASP A 76 -9.30 -4.47 8.34
N ALA A 77 -8.26 -4.02 7.62
CA ALA A 77 -7.19 -3.20 8.19
C ALA A 77 -7.71 -1.88 8.77
N LEU A 78 -8.60 -1.21 8.05
CA LEU A 78 -9.18 0.05 8.49
C LEU A 78 -10.17 -0.12 9.64
N ASP A 79 -10.86 -1.24 9.72
CA ASP A 79 -11.85 -1.52 10.76
C ASP A 79 -11.18 -2.00 12.06
N ARG A 80 -10.09 -2.78 11.99
CA ARG A 80 -9.47 -3.45 13.15
C ARG A 80 -8.04 -3.02 13.47
N GLY A 81 -7.31 -2.46 12.50
CA GLY A 81 -5.92 -2.00 12.69
C GLY A 81 -5.81 -0.64 13.39
N GLY A 82 -6.94 0.00 13.71
CA GLY A 82 -7.04 1.30 14.35
C GLY A 82 -6.42 1.43 15.74
N PRO A 83 -6.61 2.53 16.42
CA PRO A 83 -7.55 3.60 16.06
C PRO A 83 -7.04 4.52 14.94
N PHE A 84 -7.95 4.99 14.09
CA PHE A 84 -7.73 6.06 13.11
C PHE A 84 -8.54 7.32 13.48
N ALA A 85 -9.04 7.39 14.72
CA ALA A 85 -9.82 8.51 15.22
C ALA A 85 -9.00 9.80 15.14
N GLY A 86 -9.58 10.84 14.52
CA GLY A 86 -8.91 12.12 14.32
C GLY A 86 -7.97 12.17 13.10
N ALA A 87 -7.72 11.05 12.42
CA ALA A 87 -7.00 11.05 11.16
C ALA A 87 -7.84 11.76 10.08
N GLY A 88 -7.31 12.86 9.53
CA GLY A 88 -8.02 13.66 8.54
C GLY A 88 -7.45 13.53 7.14
N ARG A 89 -6.14 13.32 7.03
CA ARG A 89 -5.40 13.35 5.77
C ARG A 89 -4.73 12.01 5.49
N VAL A 90 -5.11 11.41 4.38
CA VAL A 90 -4.61 10.10 3.94
C VAL A 90 -3.90 10.23 2.61
N CYS A 91 -2.76 9.57 2.45
CA CYS A 91 -2.08 9.36 1.20
C CYS A 91 -2.20 7.88 0.80
N GLU A 92 -2.78 7.61 -0.36
CA GLU A 92 -2.74 6.30 -1.01
C GLU A 92 -1.60 6.32 -2.03
N VAL A 93 -0.56 5.51 -1.83
CA VAL A 93 0.59 5.43 -2.72
C VAL A 93 0.45 4.20 -3.62
N GLY A 94 0.55 4.40 -4.94
CA GLY A 94 0.29 3.35 -5.93
C GLY A 94 -1.20 3.07 -6.08
N SER A 95 -2.03 4.13 -6.19
CA SER A 95 -3.49 4.02 -6.25
C SER A 95 -4.02 3.31 -7.50
N GLY A 96 -3.18 3.13 -8.53
CA GLY A 96 -3.56 2.47 -9.77
C GLY A 96 -4.74 3.18 -10.47
N THR A 97 -5.76 2.41 -10.80
CA THR A 97 -7.01 2.92 -11.40
C THR A 97 -7.99 3.48 -10.36
N GLY A 98 -7.57 3.69 -9.11
CA GLY A 98 -8.41 4.19 -8.04
C GLY A 98 -9.47 3.21 -7.55
N LEU A 99 -9.29 1.91 -7.79
CA LEU A 99 -10.27 0.87 -7.43
C LEU A 99 -10.61 0.86 -5.94
N LEU A 100 -9.63 1.12 -5.08
CA LEU A 100 -9.78 1.08 -3.62
C LEU A 100 -9.86 2.45 -2.97
N THR A 101 -9.57 3.52 -3.69
CA THR A 101 -9.67 4.91 -3.19
C THR A 101 -11.05 5.23 -2.60
N PRO A 102 -12.20 4.74 -3.14
CA PRO A 102 -13.52 4.94 -2.52
C PRO A 102 -13.65 4.38 -1.11
N VAL A 103 -12.91 3.31 -0.78
CA VAL A 103 -12.87 2.77 0.59
C VAL A 103 -12.26 3.79 1.55
N LEU A 104 -11.25 4.52 1.11
CA LEU A 104 -10.59 5.56 1.89
C LEU A 104 -11.44 6.83 1.97
N THR A 105 -11.99 7.30 0.86
CA THR A 105 -12.82 8.53 0.84
C THR A 105 -14.12 8.38 1.63
N SER A 106 -14.61 7.15 1.84
CA SER A 106 -15.76 6.90 2.72
C SER A 106 -15.44 7.01 4.21
N ARG A 107 -14.16 7.02 4.60
CA ARG A 107 -13.71 7.00 6.00
C ARG A 107 -12.92 8.23 6.42
N PHE A 108 -12.27 8.91 5.47
CA PHE A 108 -11.36 10.02 5.74
C PHE A 108 -11.78 11.29 5.00
N ALA A 109 -11.60 12.43 5.64
CA ALA A 109 -12.02 13.72 5.09
C ALA A 109 -11.21 14.15 3.86
N THR A 110 -9.93 13.80 3.81
CA THR A 110 -9.04 14.15 2.69
C THR A 110 -8.22 12.94 2.29
N VAL A 111 -8.34 12.53 1.04
CA VAL A 111 -7.55 11.45 0.44
C VAL A 111 -6.78 12.00 -0.75
N VAL A 112 -5.47 11.80 -0.76
CA VAL A 112 -4.59 12.08 -1.89
C VAL A 112 -4.13 10.74 -2.46
N ALA A 113 -4.56 10.44 -3.68
CA ALA A 113 -4.24 9.23 -4.41
C ALA A 113 -3.08 9.49 -5.36
N VAL A 114 -1.93 8.87 -5.11
CA VAL A 114 -0.69 9.06 -5.88
C VAL A 114 -0.43 7.84 -6.76
N GLU A 115 -0.19 8.07 -8.05
CA GLU A 115 0.11 7.03 -9.02
C GLU A 115 1.22 7.49 -9.95
N ILE A 116 2.15 6.59 -10.30
CA ILE A 116 3.26 6.88 -11.21
C ILE A 116 2.90 6.58 -12.67
N ALA A 117 1.98 5.65 -12.91
CA ALA A 117 1.57 5.20 -14.24
C ALA A 117 0.40 6.06 -14.75
N GLU A 118 0.66 6.91 -15.73
CA GLU A 118 -0.33 7.86 -16.26
C GLU A 118 -1.61 7.17 -16.80
N ALA A 119 -1.45 6.04 -17.52
CA ALA A 119 -2.59 5.30 -18.06
C ALA A 119 -3.48 4.71 -16.95
N MET A 120 -2.89 4.28 -15.83
CA MET A 120 -3.64 3.88 -14.63
C MET A 120 -4.40 5.06 -14.04
N ALA A 121 -3.70 6.16 -13.77
CA ALA A 121 -4.29 7.36 -13.17
C ALA A 121 -5.45 7.95 -14.01
N ARG A 122 -5.38 7.86 -15.33
CA ARG A 122 -6.43 8.34 -16.25
C ARG A 122 -7.71 7.50 -16.19
N LEU A 123 -7.64 6.25 -15.77
CA LEU A 123 -8.80 5.38 -15.61
C LEU A 123 -9.50 5.54 -14.27
N ALA A 124 -8.87 6.24 -13.32
CA ALA A 124 -9.47 6.49 -12.03
C ALA A 124 -10.69 7.43 -12.17
N PRO A 125 -11.81 7.15 -11.46
CA PRO A 125 -13.00 8.02 -11.48
C PRO A 125 -12.69 9.44 -11.03
N ASP A 126 -13.40 10.43 -11.57
CA ASP A 126 -13.13 11.86 -11.30
C ASP A 126 -13.51 12.30 -9.88
N ASP A 127 -14.37 11.55 -9.21
CA ASP A 127 -14.96 11.88 -7.90
C ASP A 127 -14.27 11.21 -6.70
N ILE A 128 -13.10 10.57 -6.90
CA ILE A 128 -12.40 9.81 -5.85
C ILE A 128 -11.31 10.59 -5.11
N GLY A 129 -11.53 11.82 -4.76
CA GLY A 129 -10.54 12.62 -4.01
C GLY A 129 -9.51 13.32 -4.90
N CYS A 130 -8.37 13.72 -4.31
CA CYS A 130 -7.31 14.39 -5.04
C CYS A 130 -6.37 13.36 -5.68
N ARG A 131 -6.28 13.36 -7.02
CA ARG A 131 -5.37 12.48 -7.78
C ARG A 131 -4.11 13.22 -8.16
N VAL A 132 -2.96 12.58 -7.98
CA VAL A 132 -1.64 13.15 -8.27
C VAL A 132 -0.80 12.15 -9.05
N LEU A 133 -0.37 12.55 -10.23
CA LEU A 133 0.61 11.78 -10.99
C LEU A 133 2.01 12.11 -10.46
N ALA A 134 2.58 11.20 -9.66
CA ALA A 134 3.89 11.39 -9.05
C ALA A 134 4.56 10.07 -8.71
N ASP A 135 5.88 10.15 -8.46
CA ASP A 135 6.68 9.04 -7.97
C ASP A 135 6.49 8.88 -6.44
N GLY A 136 6.14 7.67 -6.00
CA GLY A 136 6.01 7.34 -4.57
C GLY A 136 7.31 7.47 -3.76
N ALA A 137 8.46 7.50 -4.43
CA ALA A 137 9.76 7.75 -3.81
C ALA A 137 10.04 9.25 -3.56
N LEU A 138 9.23 10.14 -4.14
CA LEU A 138 9.34 11.59 -4.01
C LEU A 138 7.96 12.23 -4.05
N LEU A 139 7.22 12.08 -2.97
CA LEU A 139 5.84 12.57 -2.86
C LEU A 139 5.79 14.10 -2.81
N PRO A 140 4.90 14.76 -3.57
CA PRO A 140 4.75 16.20 -3.56
C PRO A 140 3.99 16.68 -2.30
N ALA A 141 4.56 16.42 -1.14
CA ALA A 141 3.98 16.70 0.17
C ALA A 141 5.06 17.18 1.15
N ALA A 142 4.66 18.01 2.10
CA ALA A 142 5.53 18.43 3.20
C ALA A 142 5.79 17.28 4.19
N ASP A 143 6.82 17.42 5.01
CA ASP A 143 7.10 16.52 6.11
C ASP A 143 5.91 16.45 7.07
N GLY A 144 5.54 15.24 7.50
CA GLY A 144 4.42 15.01 8.40
C GLY A 144 3.05 15.40 7.84
N ALA A 145 2.90 15.46 6.51
CA ALA A 145 1.68 15.92 5.85
C ALA A 145 0.48 14.99 6.08
N TYR A 146 0.71 13.70 6.30
CA TYR A 146 -0.35 12.69 6.33
C TYR A 146 -0.48 12.00 7.69
N ASP A 147 -1.72 11.85 8.15
CA ASP A 147 -2.05 11.09 9.35
C ASP A 147 -2.02 9.58 9.09
N VAL A 148 -2.31 9.18 7.85
CA VAL A 148 -2.26 7.78 7.40
C VAL A 148 -1.63 7.72 6.01
N VAL A 149 -0.72 6.78 5.81
CA VAL A 149 -0.24 6.39 4.49
C VAL A 149 -0.67 4.95 4.22
N VAL A 150 -1.28 4.72 3.07
CA VAL A 150 -1.78 3.40 2.65
C VAL A 150 -0.99 2.93 1.43
N LEU A 151 -0.46 1.72 1.53
CA LEU A 151 0.15 0.99 0.42
C LEU A 151 -0.62 -0.32 0.22
N PHE A 152 -1.34 -0.41 -0.89
CA PHE A 152 -2.03 -1.63 -1.30
C PHE A 152 -1.36 -2.20 -2.54
N ASN A 153 -0.65 -3.32 -2.41
CA ASN A 153 0.14 -3.92 -3.50
C ASN A 153 1.11 -2.91 -4.15
N ALA A 154 1.69 -2.03 -3.38
CA ALA A 154 2.56 -0.95 -3.83
C ALA A 154 3.98 -1.07 -3.24
N PHE A 155 4.97 -0.44 -3.87
CA PHE A 155 6.34 -0.46 -3.36
C PHE A 155 6.48 0.38 -2.09
N LEU A 156 7.28 -0.12 -1.15
CA LEU A 156 7.64 0.58 0.07
C LEU A 156 8.89 1.44 -0.18
N PHE A 157 8.75 2.74 0.03
CA PHE A 157 9.85 3.72 0.05
C PHE A 157 10.07 4.22 1.48
N PRO A 158 10.84 3.53 2.32
CA PRO A 158 10.86 3.76 3.76
C PRO A 158 11.18 5.20 4.15
N SER A 159 12.19 5.80 3.55
CA SER A 159 12.62 7.17 3.86
C SER A 159 11.53 8.21 3.53
N GLU A 160 10.80 7.99 2.44
CA GLU A 160 9.76 8.91 2.00
C GLU A 160 8.50 8.74 2.86
N ILE A 161 8.11 7.49 3.17
CA ILE A 161 7.03 7.22 4.12
C ILE A 161 7.33 7.84 5.48
N ASP A 162 8.56 7.68 5.97
CA ASP A 162 8.99 8.25 7.26
C ASP A 162 8.94 9.78 7.26
N ARG A 163 9.27 10.42 6.13
CA ARG A 163 9.22 11.87 5.95
C ARG A 163 7.79 12.43 5.95
N VAL A 164 6.88 11.82 5.15
CA VAL A 164 5.53 12.36 4.93
C VAL A 164 4.53 11.97 6.01
N LEU A 165 4.81 10.92 6.79
CA LEU A 165 3.93 10.45 7.84
C LEU A 165 4.07 11.32 9.10
N ALA A 166 2.94 11.83 9.61
CA ALA A 166 2.88 12.57 10.85
C ALA A 166 3.46 11.76 12.02
N ARG A 167 3.94 12.43 13.07
CA ARG A 167 4.60 11.80 14.23
C ARG A 167 3.78 10.65 14.83
N HIS A 168 2.47 10.82 14.95
CA HIS A 168 1.53 9.83 15.49
C HIS A 168 0.70 9.17 14.40
N GLY A 169 1.16 9.26 13.16
CA GLY A 169 0.49 8.68 12.00
C GLY A 169 0.64 7.16 11.94
N ALA A 170 -0.10 6.55 11.02
CA ALA A 170 -0.09 5.13 10.78
C ALA A 170 0.26 4.80 9.32
N LEU A 171 1.14 3.81 9.12
CA LEU A 171 1.34 3.17 7.84
C LEU A 171 0.44 1.93 7.75
N VAL A 172 -0.40 1.86 6.73
CA VAL A 172 -1.24 0.71 6.41
C VAL A 172 -0.63 -0.02 5.23
N TRP A 173 -0.09 -1.19 5.47
CA TRP A 173 0.48 -2.09 4.46
C TRP A 173 -0.49 -3.21 4.16
N VAL A 174 -0.84 -3.40 2.89
CA VAL A 174 -1.81 -4.42 2.49
C VAL A 174 -1.31 -5.20 1.28
N SER A 175 -1.41 -6.51 1.37
CA SER A 175 -1.16 -7.45 0.29
C SER A 175 -2.46 -8.16 -0.05
N GLY A 176 -3.08 -7.80 -1.18
CA GLY A 176 -4.42 -8.26 -1.54
C GLY A 176 -4.54 -9.77 -1.77
N MET A 177 -3.43 -10.44 -2.06
CA MET A 177 -3.33 -11.89 -2.27
C MET A 177 -2.33 -12.54 -1.28
N GLY A 178 -2.07 -11.89 -0.16
CA GLY A 178 -1.11 -12.38 0.82
C GLY A 178 0.27 -12.58 0.19
N ASP A 179 0.92 -13.68 0.51
CA ASP A 179 2.23 -14.05 -0.02
C ASP A 179 2.26 -14.40 -1.51
N ASP A 180 1.11 -14.54 -2.17
CA ASP A 180 1.02 -14.65 -3.64
C ASP A 180 0.94 -13.28 -4.34
N THR A 181 0.93 -12.18 -3.60
CA THR A 181 1.03 -10.84 -4.20
C THR A 181 2.41 -10.65 -4.83
N PRO A 182 2.53 -10.22 -6.10
CA PRO A 182 3.84 -9.94 -6.71
C PRO A 182 4.64 -8.87 -5.95
N ILE A 183 4.00 -7.78 -5.56
CA ILE A 183 4.59 -6.73 -4.72
C ILE A 183 4.29 -7.08 -3.26
N TYR A 184 5.16 -7.85 -2.65
CA TYR A 184 4.98 -8.36 -1.29
C TYR A 184 6.24 -8.23 -0.43
N LEU A 185 6.04 -7.82 0.81
CA LEU A 185 6.98 -7.97 1.92
C LEU A 185 6.24 -8.57 3.10
N ALA A 186 6.90 -9.44 3.86
CA ALA A 186 6.37 -9.89 5.14
C ALA A 186 6.27 -8.70 6.11
N VAL A 187 5.39 -8.80 7.10
CA VAL A 187 5.19 -7.75 8.12
C VAL A 187 6.50 -7.38 8.79
N GLU A 188 7.32 -8.38 9.10
CA GLU A 188 8.64 -8.21 9.72
C GLU A 188 9.60 -7.45 8.79
N ASP A 189 9.62 -7.80 7.49
CA ASP A 189 10.45 -7.11 6.49
C ASP A 189 10.04 -5.64 6.33
N VAL A 190 8.72 -5.33 6.35
CA VAL A 190 8.25 -3.94 6.31
C VAL A 190 8.76 -3.17 7.53
N GLY A 191 8.59 -3.74 8.72
CA GLY A 191 9.08 -3.13 9.96
C GLY A 191 10.59 -2.94 9.97
N ASP A 192 11.35 -3.91 9.47
CA ASP A 192 12.83 -3.84 9.41
C ASP A 192 13.35 -2.83 8.37
N ALA A 193 12.56 -2.54 7.34
CA ALA A 193 12.89 -1.53 6.34
C ALA A 193 12.65 -0.09 6.83
N LEU A 194 11.71 0.12 7.77
CA LEU A 194 11.39 1.43 8.33
C LEU A 194 12.45 1.91 9.32
N SER A 195 12.67 3.22 9.39
CA SER A 195 13.62 3.82 10.35
C SER A 195 13.01 3.98 11.74
N GLY A 196 13.82 3.82 12.79
CA GLY A 196 13.36 3.99 14.17
C GLY A 196 12.71 2.75 14.76
N SER A 197 11.79 2.92 15.69
CA SER A 197 11.11 1.83 16.41
C SER A 197 9.62 1.84 16.08
N TRP A 198 9.09 0.68 15.72
CA TRP A 198 7.71 0.52 15.29
C TRP A 198 7.00 -0.63 16.01
N THR A 199 5.70 -0.47 16.20
CA THR A 199 4.79 -1.55 16.59
C THR A 199 3.83 -1.81 15.45
N ALA A 200 3.33 -3.04 15.33
CA ALA A 200 2.35 -3.38 14.31
C ALA A 200 1.18 -4.19 14.88
N VAL A 201 0.02 -3.99 14.28
CA VAL A 201 -1.14 -4.87 14.37
C VAL A 201 -1.34 -5.48 12.99
N ALA A 202 -1.50 -6.80 12.89
CA ALA A 202 -1.60 -7.49 11.62
C ALA A 202 -2.66 -8.60 11.66
N ALA A 203 -3.26 -8.90 10.51
CA ALA A 203 -4.14 -10.05 10.33
C ALA A 203 -4.16 -10.54 8.89
N ASP A 204 -4.65 -11.77 8.71
CA ASP A 204 -5.14 -12.24 7.43
C ASP A 204 -6.61 -11.86 7.25
N ALA A 205 -7.01 -11.49 6.03
CA ALA A 205 -8.39 -11.19 5.68
C ALA A 205 -8.65 -11.51 4.21
N GLY A 206 -9.77 -12.15 3.92
CA GLY A 206 -10.05 -12.61 2.56
C GLY A 206 -8.90 -13.46 2.02
N TRP A 207 -8.43 -13.15 0.83
CA TRP A 207 -7.27 -13.82 0.23
C TRP A 207 -5.92 -13.20 0.65
N GLY A 208 -5.94 -12.07 1.32
CA GLY A 208 -4.76 -11.28 1.61
C GLY A 208 -4.40 -11.20 3.09
N ASN A 209 -3.48 -10.30 3.35
CA ASN A 209 -3.08 -9.91 4.69
C ASN A 209 -2.80 -8.40 4.75
N TRP A 210 -2.76 -7.90 5.99
CA TRP A 210 -2.47 -6.51 6.24
C TRP A 210 -1.68 -6.31 7.54
N ALA A 211 -1.01 -5.19 7.63
CA ALA A 211 -0.42 -4.70 8.87
C ALA A 211 -0.56 -3.18 8.97
N VAL A 212 -0.82 -2.70 10.18
CA VAL A 212 -0.85 -1.28 10.52
C VAL A 212 0.29 -0.99 11.47
N PHE A 213 1.23 -0.17 11.00
CA PHE A 213 2.43 0.21 11.75
C PHE A 213 2.27 1.59 12.39
N ARG A 214 2.76 1.72 13.63
CA ARG A 214 2.86 3.01 14.35
C ARG A 214 4.22 3.13 15.01
N ARG A 215 4.72 4.36 15.10
CA ARG A 215 5.96 4.61 15.86
C ARG A 215 5.76 4.26 17.32
N ALA A 216 6.74 3.52 17.89
CA ALA A 216 6.74 3.08 19.29
C ALA A 216 7.07 4.23 20.27
#